data_632bb907bce3e2b225cc1be9b8f76172
#
_entry.id   632bb907bce3e2b225cc1be9b8f76172
#
_cell.length_a   1.000
_cell.length_b   1.000
_cell.length_c   1.000
_cell.angle_alpha   90.00
_cell.angle_beta   90.00
_cell.angle_gamma   90.00
#
_symmetry.space_group_name_H-M   'P 1'
#
loop_
_entity.id
_entity.type
_entity.pdbx_description
1 polymer ?
#
loop_
_entity_poly.entity_id
_entity_poly.type
_entity_poly.pdbx_seq_one_letter_code
_entity_poly.pdbx_strand_id
1 'polypeptide(L)'
;MKKTVLLVLLALVWTVAVAAAAELKVGDKAADFKLKDSTGKEYSLEDPRFKGKVLYVAYVDPDEKDTNNHVEDTLKKERDSGGLDKNRYEGFGIVNLKASNLPNFLIKSSIKSKQEKTGAVILLDYDYTILNLWGVKNDSSDVVVLDKERICRYIYNGKLPPEELTKMIQIIKEYQVK
;
A
#
# COMPACT_ATOMS: atom_id res chain seq x y z
N MET A 1 22.57 -16.73 66.94
CA MET A 1 21.98 -17.38 65.75
C MET A 1 21.54 -16.26 64.79
N LYS A 2 22.32 -15.96 63.76
CA LYS A 2 22.01 -14.90 62.76
C LYS A 2 21.35 -15.59 61.54
N LYS A 3 20.09 -15.25 61.27
CA LYS A 3 19.36 -15.74 60.10
C LYS A 3 19.71 -14.84 58.92
N THR A 4 20.43 -15.37 57.93
CA THR A 4 20.74 -14.69 56.65
C THR A 4 19.54 -14.89 55.71
N VAL A 5 18.85 -13.82 55.39
CA VAL A 5 17.76 -13.81 54.39
C VAL A 5 18.41 -13.60 53.03
N LEU A 6 18.36 -14.63 52.17
CA LEU A 6 18.83 -14.57 50.79
C LEU A 6 17.70 -14.01 49.91
N LEU A 7 17.82 -12.76 49.50
CA LEU A 7 16.93 -12.10 48.53
C LEU A 7 17.35 -12.50 47.11
N VAL A 8 16.58 -13.40 46.47
CA VAL A 8 16.73 -13.74 45.07
C VAL A 8 15.97 -12.71 44.25
N LEU A 9 16.68 -11.76 43.64
CA LEU A 9 16.15 -10.84 42.64
C LEU A 9 15.97 -11.58 41.31
N LEU A 10 14.71 -11.92 40.98
CA LEU A 10 14.34 -12.44 39.67
C LEU A 10 14.27 -11.26 38.69
N ALA A 11 15.33 -11.01 37.91
CA ALA A 11 15.31 -10.04 36.83
C ALA A 11 14.49 -10.61 35.66
N LEU A 12 13.26 -10.15 35.50
CA LEU A 12 12.45 -10.41 34.30
C LEU A 12 13.06 -9.64 33.12
N VAL A 13 13.84 -10.30 32.30
CA VAL A 13 14.30 -9.76 31.01
C VAL A 13 13.14 -9.81 30.04
N TRP A 14 12.50 -8.67 29.84
CA TRP A 14 11.56 -8.50 28.75
C TRP A 14 12.34 -8.40 27.45
N THR A 15 12.40 -9.50 26.70
CA THR A 15 12.88 -9.46 25.31
C THR A 15 11.79 -8.81 24.48
N VAL A 16 12.00 -7.53 24.12
CA VAL A 16 11.23 -6.89 23.06
C VAL A 16 11.67 -7.56 21.77
N ALA A 17 10.86 -8.49 21.28
CA ALA A 17 11.02 -9.01 19.93
C ALA A 17 10.71 -7.84 18.97
N VAL A 18 11.74 -7.24 18.39
CA VAL A 18 11.61 -6.39 17.22
C VAL A 18 11.16 -7.33 16.11
N ALA A 19 9.85 -7.35 15.84
CA ALA A 19 9.33 -8.02 14.66
C ALA A 19 9.94 -7.31 13.46
N ALA A 20 10.91 -7.94 12.80
CA ALA A 20 11.33 -7.51 11.48
C ALA A 20 10.06 -7.49 10.61
N ALA A 21 9.80 -6.35 9.94
CA ALA A 21 8.68 -6.25 9.03
C ALA A 21 8.78 -7.41 8.02
N ALA A 22 7.82 -8.32 8.09
CA ALA A 22 7.80 -9.44 7.16
C ALA A 22 7.33 -8.89 5.81
N GLU A 23 8.09 -9.20 4.75
CA GLU A 23 7.69 -8.88 3.37
C GLU A 23 6.29 -9.47 3.10
N LEU A 24 5.35 -8.63 2.66
CA LEU A 24 3.98 -9.04 2.33
C LEU A 24 4.01 -10.03 1.15
N LYS A 25 3.40 -11.18 1.33
CA LYS A 25 3.30 -12.23 0.31
C LYS A 25 1.86 -12.54 -0.04
N VAL A 26 1.66 -13.15 -1.19
CA VAL A 26 0.34 -13.66 -1.57
C VAL A 26 -0.15 -14.66 -0.50
N GLY A 27 -1.34 -14.39 0.02
CA GLY A 27 -1.97 -15.13 1.12
C GLY A 27 -1.85 -14.45 2.49
N ASP A 28 -0.94 -13.52 2.67
CA ASP A 28 -0.80 -12.79 3.93
C ASP A 28 -1.86 -11.68 4.07
N LYS A 29 -2.25 -11.40 5.30
CA LYS A 29 -3.06 -10.23 5.60
C LYS A 29 -2.16 -8.99 5.63
N ALA A 30 -2.49 -7.99 4.81
CA ALA A 30 -1.75 -6.74 4.78
C ALA A 30 -1.87 -6.00 6.13
N ALA A 31 -0.74 -5.53 6.65
CA ALA A 31 -0.73 -4.66 7.81
C ALA A 31 -1.41 -3.32 7.47
N ASP A 32 -2.25 -2.83 8.38
CA ASP A 32 -2.91 -1.53 8.21
C ASP A 32 -1.92 -0.38 8.38
N PHE A 33 -2.27 0.76 7.79
CA PHE A 33 -1.47 1.98 7.83
C PHE A 33 -2.35 3.19 8.19
N LYS A 34 -1.70 4.32 8.49
CA LYS A 34 -2.33 5.64 8.57
C LYS A 34 -1.51 6.63 7.76
N LEU A 35 -2.02 7.00 6.60
CA LEU A 35 -1.40 7.97 5.70
C LEU A 35 -2.38 9.08 5.35
N LYS A 36 -1.84 10.24 4.97
CA LYS A 36 -2.66 11.40 4.57
C LYS A 36 -2.53 11.66 3.08
N ASP A 37 -3.60 12.16 2.49
CA ASP A 37 -3.56 12.71 1.14
C ASP A 37 -3.00 14.14 1.11
N SER A 38 -2.96 14.75 -0.09
CA SER A 38 -2.47 16.12 -0.28
C SER A 38 -3.30 17.19 0.43
N THR A 39 -4.54 16.89 0.81
CA THR A 39 -5.45 17.79 1.55
C THR A 39 -5.30 17.67 3.06
N GLY A 40 -4.62 16.62 3.53
CA GLY A 40 -4.44 16.29 4.95
C GLY A 40 -5.49 15.33 5.50
N LYS A 41 -6.41 14.83 4.67
CA LYS A 41 -7.34 13.77 5.09
C LYS A 41 -6.56 12.47 5.31
N GLU A 42 -6.80 11.84 6.46
CA GLU A 42 -6.19 10.56 6.83
C GLU A 42 -6.99 9.38 6.26
N TYR A 43 -6.28 8.35 5.84
CA TYR A 43 -6.81 7.08 5.32
C TYR A 43 -6.09 5.90 5.97
N SER A 44 -6.82 4.80 6.10
CA SER A 44 -6.30 3.47 6.44
C SER A 44 -6.94 2.43 5.52
N LEU A 45 -6.54 1.16 5.60
CA LEU A 45 -7.21 0.08 4.85
C LEU A 45 -8.67 -0.10 5.28
N GLU A 46 -9.04 0.36 6.49
CA GLU A 46 -10.39 0.30 7.04
C GLU A 46 -11.25 1.54 6.72
N ASP A 47 -10.74 2.49 5.90
CA ASP A 47 -11.52 3.65 5.49
C ASP A 47 -12.84 3.21 4.83
N PRO A 48 -13.98 3.85 5.15
CA PRO A 48 -15.28 3.52 4.57
C PRO A 48 -15.31 3.45 3.04
N ARG A 49 -14.47 4.22 2.36
CA ARG A 49 -14.33 4.21 0.90
C ARG A 49 -13.82 2.87 0.38
N PHE A 50 -13.00 2.17 1.16
CA PHE A 50 -12.34 0.91 0.80
C PHE A 50 -13.11 -0.32 1.27
N LYS A 51 -14.05 -0.13 2.21
CA LYS A 51 -14.77 -1.23 2.85
C LYS A 51 -15.53 -2.10 1.85
N GLY A 52 -15.31 -3.41 1.92
CA GLY A 52 -15.98 -4.40 1.06
C GLY A 52 -15.52 -4.40 -0.40
N LYS A 53 -14.42 -3.71 -0.72
CA LYS A 53 -13.87 -3.65 -2.07
C LYS A 53 -12.54 -4.38 -2.17
N VAL A 54 -12.27 -4.92 -3.36
CA VAL A 54 -10.91 -5.29 -3.79
C VAL A 54 -10.13 -4.02 -4.02
N LEU A 55 -8.92 -3.96 -3.53
CA LEU A 55 -8.06 -2.79 -3.64
C LEU A 55 -6.89 -3.06 -4.59
N TYR A 56 -6.70 -2.18 -5.56
CA TYR A 56 -5.45 -2.02 -6.27
C TYR A 56 -4.66 -0.89 -5.63
N VAL A 57 -3.44 -1.17 -5.21
CA VAL A 57 -2.55 -0.20 -4.59
C VAL A 57 -1.28 -0.09 -5.42
N ALA A 58 -0.99 1.13 -5.91
CA ALA A 58 0.29 1.45 -6.52
C ALA A 58 1.17 2.16 -5.49
N TYR A 59 2.30 1.58 -5.12
CA TYR A 59 3.33 2.24 -4.32
C TYR A 59 4.42 2.74 -5.25
N VAL A 60 4.62 4.06 -5.31
CA VAL A 60 5.38 4.68 -6.40
C VAL A 60 6.35 5.71 -5.86
N ASP A 61 7.60 5.59 -6.24
CA ASP A 61 8.58 6.64 -6.06
C ASP A 61 8.38 7.75 -7.09
N PRO A 62 8.52 9.04 -6.74
CA PRO A 62 8.25 10.15 -7.64
C PRO A 62 9.01 10.08 -8.97
N ASP A 63 10.24 9.53 -8.95
CA ASP A 63 11.07 9.39 -10.15
C ASP A 63 10.62 8.22 -11.04
N GLU A 64 9.85 7.26 -10.50
CA GLU A 64 9.28 6.10 -11.18
C GLU A 64 7.79 6.25 -11.53
N LYS A 65 7.25 7.48 -11.45
CA LYS A 65 5.81 7.78 -11.62
C LYS A 65 5.20 7.32 -12.94
N ASP A 66 6.02 7.20 -13.99
CA ASP A 66 5.56 6.86 -15.35
C ASP A 66 5.78 5.38 -15.70
N THR A 67 6.47 4.61 -14.85
CA THR A 67 6.87 3.23 -15.09
C THR A 67 5.68 2.31 -15.36
N ASN A 68 4.56 2.49 -14.64
CA ASN A 68 3.35 1.68 -14.75
C ASN A 68 2.12 2.44 -15.28
N ASN A 69 2.29 3.52 -16.08
CA ASN A 69 1.18 4.24 -16.69
C ASN A 69 0.25 3.33 -17.52
N HIS A 70 0.80 2.34 -18.22
CA HIS A 70 0.03 1.37 -18.99
C HIS A 70 -0.92 0.51 -18.11
N VAL A 71 -0.58 0.30 -16.86
CA VAL A 71 -1.45 -0.38 -15.87
C VAL A 71 -2.65 0.50 -15.56
N GLU A 72 -2.43 1.78 -15.24
CA GLU A 72 -3.47 2.76 -14.95
C GLU A 72 -4.44 2.91 -16.14
N ASP A 73 -3.89 3.00 -17.37
CA ASP A 73 -4.68 3.11 -18.60
C ASP A 73 -5.55 1.87 -18.81
N THR A 74 -5.01 0.69 -18.53
CA THR A 74 -5.77 -0.56 -18.69
C THR A 74 -6.84 -0.70 -17.61
N LEU A 75 -6.54 -0.39 -16.35
CA LEU A 75 -7.54 -0.38 -15.28
C LEU A 75 -8.66 0.63 -15.55
N LYS A 76 -8.31 1.78 -16.15
CA LYS A 76 -9.32 2.76 -16.59
C LYS A 76 -10.23 2.19 -17.67
N LYS A 77 -9.66 1.56 -18.71
CA LYS A 77 -10.45 0.91 -19.78
C LYS A 77 -11.36 -0.18 -19.23
N GLU A 78 -10.88 -0.99 -18.29
CA GLU A 78 -11.67 -2.03 -17.64
C GLU A 78 -12.84 -1.45 -16.82
N ARG A 79 -12.65 -0.33 -16.12
CA ARG A 79 -13.75 0.38 -15.45
C ARG A 79 -14.75 0.96 -16.44
N ASP A 80 -14.27 1.62 -17.50
CA ASP A 80 -15.11 2.27 -18.50
C ASP A 80 -15.96 1.26 -19.29
N SER A 81 -15.46 0.03 -19.48
CA SER A 81 -16.18 -1.09 -20.11
C SER A 81 -17.07 -1.90 -19.16
N GLY A 82 -17.06 -1.59 -17.87
CA GLY A 82 -17.83 -2.31 -16.85
C GLY A 82 -17.20 -3.63 -16.37
N GLY A 83 -15.95 -3.91 -16.77
CA GLY A 83 -15.19 -5.08 -16.28
C GLY A 83 -14.78 -4.96 -14.81
N LEU A 84 -14.63 -3.72 -14.31
CA LEU A 84 -14.39 -3.42 -12.91
C LEU A 84 -15.52 -2.57 -12.34
N ASP A 85 -16.24 -3.10 -11.35
CA ASP A 85 -17.37 -2.44 -10.69
C ASP A 85 -16.87 -1.48 -9.59
N LYS A 86 -17.12 -0.18 -9.73
CA LYS A 86 -16.76 0.87 -8.76
C LYS A 86 -17.28 0.65 -7.33
N ASN A 87 -18.31 -0.19 -7.17
CA ASN A 87 -18.84 -0.52 -5.86
C ASN A 87 -18.09 -1.70 -5.21
N ARG A 88 -17.32 -2.46 -5.98
CA ARG A 88 -16.60 -3.68 -5.55
C ARG A 88 -15.09 -3.59 -5.71
N TYR A 89 -14.61 -2.55 -6.38
CA TYR A 89 -13.21 -2.30 -6.67
C TYR A 89 -12.87 -0.84 -6.40
N GLU A 90 -11.68 -0.60 -5.88
CA GLU A 90 -11.10 0.74 -5.73
C GLU A 90 -9.60 0.68 -6.02
N GLY A 91 -9.11 1.66 -6.79
CA GLY A 91 -7.68 1.85 -7.02
C GLY A 91 -7.20 3.12 -6.36
N PHE A 92 -6.04 3.08 -5.69
CA PHE A 92 -5.39 4.26 -5.15
C PHE A 92 -3.87 4.17 -5.22
N GLY A 93 -3.22 5.32 -5.19
CA GLY A 93 -1.77 5.42 -5.17
C GLY A 93 -1.23 5.80 -3.80
N ILE A 94 0.00 5.37 -3.50
CA ILE A 94 0.79 5.84 -2.37
C ILE A 94 2.13 6.31 -2.94
N VAL A 95 2.47 7.57 -2.70
CA VAL A 95 3.74 8.16 -3.19
C VAL A 95 4.75 8.17 -2.08
N ASN A 96 5.90 7.53 -2.33
CA ASN A 96 7.04 7.51 -1.42
C ASN A 96 7.81 8.84 -1.51
N LEU A 97 7.42 9.82 -0.71
CA LEU A 97 8.08 11.12 -0.70
C LEU A 97 9.50 11.10 -0.12
N LYS A 98 9.83 10.05 0.63
CA LYS A 98 11.15 9.89 1.23
C LYS A 98 12.22 9.50 0.20
N ALA A 99 11.84 8.86 -0.90
CA ALA A 99 12.75 8.43 -1.95
C ALA A 99 13.22 9.57 -2.86
N SER A 100 12.44 10.66 -2.96
CA SER A 100 12.76 11.72 -3.92
C SER A 100 13.67 12.80 -3.35
N ASN A 101 14.59 13.30 -4.18
CA ASN A 101 15.40 14.48 -3.90
C ASN A 101 14.67 15.81 -4.21
N LEU A 102 13.47 15.74 -4.81
CA LEU A 102 12.67 16.93 -5.08
C LEU A 102 12.04 17.48 -3.79
N PRO A 103 11.92 18.81 -3.66
CA PRO A 103 11.24 19.39 -2.52
C PRO A 103 9.79 18.87 -2.41
N ASN A 104 9.41 18.36 -1.25
CA ASN A 104 8.09 17.74 -1.01
C ASN A 104 6.91 18.65 -1.38
N PHE A 105 7.05 19.98 -1.29
CA PHE A 105 5.97 20.90 -1.66
C PHE A 105 5.65 20.88 -3.16
N LEU A 106 6.66 20.67 -4.02
CA LEU A 106 6.47 20.55 -5.48
C LEU A 106 5.74 19.26 -5.82
N ILE A 107 6.17 18.14 -5.25
CA ILE A 107 5.53 16.84 -5.43
C ILE A 107 4.08 16.91 -4.93
N LYS A 108 3.87 17.43 -3.73
CA LYS A 108 2.53 17.60 -3.14
C LYS A 108 1.61 18.45 -3.99
N SER A 109 2.11 19.55 -4.57
CA SER A 109 1.34 20.41 -5.48
C SER A 109 0.89 19.66 -6.75
N SER A 110 1.79 18.88 -7.35
CA SER A 110 1.49 18.05 -8.52
C SER A 110 0.43 16.98 -8.20
N ILE A 111 0.60 16.30 -7.07
CA ILE A 111 -0.36 15.28 -6.59
C ILE A 111 -1.72 15.90 -6.34
N LYS A 112 -1.79 17.06 -5.67
CA LYS A 112 -3.03 17.78 -5.43
C LYS A 112 -3.77 18.10 -6.73
N SER A 113 -3.05 18.61 -7.73
CA SER A 113 -3.61 18.89 -9.05
C SER A 113 -4.14 17.61 -9.74
N LYS A 114 -3.41 16.47 -9.62
CA LYS A 114 -3.86 15.17 -10.14
C LYS A 114 -5.13 14.69 -9.42
N GLN A 115 -5.16 14.78 -8.10
CA GLN A 115 -6.34 14.40 -7.29
C GLN A 115 -7.58 15.23 -7.66
N GLU A 116 -7.43 16.55 -7.79
CA GLU A 116 -8.52 17.45 -8.16
C GLU A 116 -9.08 17.15 -9.56
N LYS A 117 -8.22 16.80 -10.52
CA LYS A 117 -8.62 16.47 -11.90
C LYS A 117 -9.27 15.11 -12.05
N THR A 118 -8.83 14.13 -11.26
CA THR A 118 -9.19 12.71 -11.48
C THR A 118 -10.10 12.13 -10.41
N GLY A 119 -10.20 12.79 -9.24
CA GLY A 119 -10.88 12.23 -8.06
C GLY A 119 -10.17 11.01 -7.45
N ALA A 120 -8.96 10.68 -7.91
CA ALA A 120 -8.18 9.56 -7.40
C ALA A 120 -7.71 9.83 -5.98
N VAL A 121 -7.66 8.80 -5.13
CA VAL A 121 -6.97 8.87 -3.84
C VAL A 121 -5.48 8.68 -4.08
N ILE A 122 -4.66 9.62 -3.61
CA ILE A 122 -3.20 9.50 -3.65
C ILE A 122 -2.69 9.88 -2.27
N LEU A 123 -2.10 8.93 -1.57
CA LEU A 123 -1.59 9.08 -0.22
C LEU A 123 -0.10 9.43 -0.25
N LEU A 124 0.37 10.06 0.81
CA LEU A 124 1.73 10.56 0.93
C LEU A 124 2.46 9.79 2.04
N ASP A 125 3.48 9.03 1.68
CA ASP A 125 4.35 8.32 2.62
C ASP A 125 5.67 9.11 2.79
N TYR A 126 5.83 9.73 3.97
CA TYR A 126 7.01 10.55 4.31
C TYR A 126 8.13 9.77 5.00
N ASP A 127 7.83 8.55 5.49
CA ASP A 127 8.67 7.85 6.46
C ASP A 127 8.92 6.39 6.10
N TYR A 128 8.76 6.00 4.81
CA TYR A 128 8.84 4.60 4.37
C TYR A 128 7.84 3.69 5.10
N THR A 129 6.67 4.22 5.49
CA THR A 129 5.67 3.46 6.25
C THR A 129 5.29 2.16 5.54
N ILE A 130 4.92 2.24 4.27
CA ILE A 130 4.48 1.07 3.48
C ILE A 130 5.66 0.16 3.15
N LEU A 131 6.82 0.71 2.83
CA LEU A 131 8.03 -0.06 2.61
C LEU A 131 8.35 -0.92 3.85
N ASN A 132 8.27 -0.33 5.05
CA ASN A 132 8.53 -1.02 6.30
C ASN A 132 7.42 -2.03 6.67
N LEU A 133 6.14 -1.76 6.33
CA LEU A 133 5.03 -2.64 6.65
C LEU A 133 4.85 -3.80 5.66
N TRP A 134 5.11 -3.57 4.37
CA TRP A 134 4.80 -4.51 3.31
C TRP A 134 6.02 -5.04 2.56
N GLY A 135 7.21 -4.50 2.80
CA GLY A 135 8.44 -4.93 2.13
C GLY A 135 8.48 -4.61 0.63
N VAL A 136 7.68 -3.63 0.17
CA VAL A 136 7.77 -3.09 -1.21
C VAL A 136 9.13 -2.42 -1.42
N LYS A 137 9.50 -2.19 -2.68
CA LYS A 137 10.85 -1.72 -3.01
C LYS A 137 10.98 -0.20 -2.98
N ASN A 138 12.17 0.27 -2.64
CA ASN A 138 12.58 1.64 -2.87
C ASN A 138 13.04 1.82 -4.33
N ASP A 139 13.00 3.04 -4.85
CA ASP A 139 13.34 3.38 -6.23
C ASP A 139 12.58 2.50 -7.25
N SER A 140 11.26 2.37 -7.03
CA SER A 140 10.39 1.43 -7.74
C SER A 140 8.98 1.98 -7.94
N SER A 141 8.23 1.29 -8.79
CA SER A 141 6.77 1.43 -8.93
C SER A 141 6.16 0.05 -8.74
N ASP A 142 5.67 -0.22 -7.54
CA ASP A 142 5.19 -1.54 -7.15
C ASP A 142 3.67 -1.58 -7.13
N VAL A 143 3.09 -2.74 -7.40
CA VAL A 143 1.64 -2.95 -7.38
C VAL A 143 1.25 -4.06 -6.44
N VAL A 144 0.17 -3.83 -5.67
CA VAL A 144 -0.40 -4.79 -4.72
C VAL A 144 -1.91 -4.88 -4.96
N VAL A 145 -2.46 -6.09 -4.94
CA VAL A 145 -3.91 -6.32 -4.93
C VAL A 145 -4.30 -6.98 -3.62
N LEU A 146 -5.21 -6.34 -2.91
CA LEU A 146 -5.80 -6.85 -1.66
C LEU A 146 -7.28 -7.18 -1.90
N ASP A 147 -7.73 -8.32 -1.38
CA ASP A 147 -9.16 -8.64 -1.39
C ASP A 147 -9.96 -7.86 -0.33
N LYS A 148 -11.23 -8.20 -0.17
CA LYS A 148 -12.16 -7.53 0.76
C LYS A 148 -11.76 -7.70 2.22
N GLU A 149 -11.07 -8.78 2.57
CA GLU A 149 -10.53 -9.10 3.88
C GLU A 149 -9.10 -8.59 4.08
N ARG A 150 -8.55 -7.85 3.08
CA ARG A 150 -7.18 -7.34 3.08
C ARG A 150 -6.12 -8.42 2.97
N ILE A 151 -6.46 -9.57 2.42
CA ILE A 151 -5.48 -10.60 2.08
C ILE A 151 -4.83 -10.23 0.74
N CYS A 152 -3.50 -10.26 0.70
CA CYS A 152 -2.74 -10.04 -0.53
C CYS A 152 -3.03 -11.15 -1.54
N ARG A 153 -3.53 -10.79 -2.71
CA ARG A 153 -3.81 -11.72 -3.81
C ARG A 153 -2.85 -11.58 -4.97
N TYR A 154 -2.16 -10.46 -5.02
CA TYR A 154 -1.12 -10.19 -6.01
C TYR A 154 -0.15 -9.14 -5.49
N ILE A 155 1.12 -9.30 -5.79
CA ILE A 155 2.18 -8.32 -5.55
C ILE A 155 3.22 -8.44 -6.65
N TYR A 156 3.68 -7.31 -7.17
CA TYR A 156 4.74 -7.25 -8.17
C TYR A 156 5.56 -5.98 -7.97
N ASN A 157 6.89 -6.11 -8.03
CA ASN A 157 7.82 -5.01 -7.84
C ASN A 157 8.37 -4.54 -9.19
N GLY A 158 8.34 -3.25 -9.44
CA GLY A 158 8.86 -2.62 -10.64
C GLY A 158 7.86 -2.61 -11.81
N LYS A 159 8.37 -2.52 -13.03
CA LYS A 159 7.57 -2.44 -14.26
C LYS A 159 6.81 -3.72 -14.53
N LEU A 160 5.50 -3.64 -14.56
CA LEU A 160 4.61 -4.78 -14.78
C LEU A 160 4.59 -5.20 -16.26
N PRO A 161 5.03 -6.42 -16.62
CA PRO A 161 4.96 -6.89 -17.99
C PRO A 161 3.53 -7.26 -18.40
N PRO A 162 3.22 -7.35 -19.72
CA PRO A 162 1.85 -7.55 -20.22
C PRO A 162 1.17 -8.81 -19.69
N GLU A 163 1.90 -9.91 -19.56
CA GLU A 163 1.38 -11.17 -19.03
C GLU A 163 0.98 -11.05 -17.55
N GLU A 164 1.79 -10.37 -16.74
CA GLU A 164 1.50 -10.13 -15.34
C GLU A 164 0.38 -9.10 -15.15
N LEU A 165 0.26 -8.11 -16.04
CA LEU A 165 -0.88 -7.19 -16.08
C LEU A 165 -2.19 -7.94 -16.33
N THR A 166 -2.20 -8.85 -17.29
CA THR A 166 -3.38 -9.69 -17.59
C THR A 166 -3.78 -10.52 -16.39
N LYS A 167 -2.82 -11.17 -15.74
CA LYS A 167 -3.03 -11.97 -14.52
C LYS A 167 -3.56 -11.13 -13.36
N MET A 168 -2.99 -9.96 -13.13
CA MET A 168 -3.45 -9.04 -12.08
C MET A 168 -4.91 -8.62 -12.29
N ILE A 169 -5.29 -8.27 -13.53
CA ILE A 169 -6.69 -7.89 -13.85
C ILE A 169 -7.65 -9.06 -13.65
N GLN A 170 -7.25 -10.28 -14.03
CA GLN A 170 -8.07 -11.48 -13.78
C GLN A 170 -8.28 -11.70 -12.29
N ILE A 171 -7.24 -11.54 -11.46
CA ILE A 171 -7.34 -11.63 -10.00
C ILE A 171 -8.32 -10.59 -9.46
N ILE A 172 -8.22 -9.32 -9.89
CA ILE A 172 -9.16 -8.28 -9.44
C ILE A 172 -10.59 -8.66 -9.84
N LYS A 173 -10.84 -9.10 -11.07
CA LYS A 173 -12.17 -9.53 -11.56
C LYS A 173 -12.72 -10.71 -10.76
N GLU A 174 -11.89 -11.67 -10.42
CA GLU A 174 -12.27 -12.83 -9.63
C GLU A 174 -12.69 -12.43 -8.21
N TYR A 175 -11.87 -11.62 -7.53
CA TYR A 175 -12.11 -11.27 -6.12
C TYR A 175 -13.17 -10.17 -5.92
N GLN A 176 -13.47 -9.36 -6.93
CA GLN A 176 -14.58 -8.40 -6.81
C GLN A 176 -15.96 -9.08 -6.75
N VAL A 177 -16.09 -10.31 -7.25
CA VAL A 177 -17.38 -11.06 -7.25
C VAL A 177 -17.47 -12.09 -6.14
N LYS A 178 -16.36 -12.47 -5.55
CA LYS A 178 -16.31 -13.30 -4.33
C LYS A 178 -16.64 -12.45 -3.11
#